data_e3a649b75412409cc95c71376eceb4c3
#
_entry.id   e3a649b75412409cc95c71376eceb4c3
#
_cell.length_a   1.000
_cell.length_b   1.000
_cell.length_c   1.000
_cell.angle_alpha   90.00
_cell.angle_beta   90.00
_cell.angle_gamma   90.00
#
_symmetry.space_group_name_H-M   'P 1'
#
loop_
_entity.id
_entity.type
_entity.pdbx_description
1 polymer ?
#
loop_
_entity_poly.entity_id
_entity_poly.type
_entity_poly.pdbx_seq_one_letter_code
_entity_poly.pdbx_strand_id
1 'polypeptide(L)'
;METRVYSWGDGRPWHSYAAYCRRHFGGRVRKIAVDAGLSCPNRDGTIGSEGCTFCDNRAFTPSYCSPRKSLTRQIEEGIAFHTARGRDEGLCLAYFQPFSNTHAPVTRLRELYAEALDHPRISGLVIGTRPDCVDDEKLDLLAELARKHYVAVEYGVESTCDETLRAVRRGHDFAAARQAIAASAARGLHVGAHFILGLPGEDDEMLLRQVERINALPLETVKFHQLQLVRGTALAAQYDAEPGRFRLRTSEEYLSLVVEVLRRLRPDMAVERIASEVPMGFHHLTQWHLTRVSTLWSLLEKRLTARNAYQGEIFIPLRR
;
A
#
# COMPACT_ATOMS: atom_id res chain seq x y z
N MET A 1 18.21 -31.14 5.49
CA MET A 1 18.57 -29.87 4.81
C MET A 1 18.39 -28.76 5.86
N GLU A 2 19.46 -28.08 6.22
CA GLU A 2 19.34 -26.90 7.09
C GLU A 2 18.46 -25.84 6.41
N THR A 3 17.45 -25.37 7.13
CA THR A 3 16.56 -24.33 6.64
C THR A 3 17.36 -23.03 6.59
N ARG A 4 17.56 -22.47 5.40
CA ARG A 4 18.22 -21.17 5.23
C ARG A 4 17.47 -20.11 6.03
N VAL A 5 18.17 -19.36 6.88
CA VAL A 5 17.64 -18.20 7.59
C VAL A 5 18.19 -16.96 6.91
N TYR A 6 17.29 -16.05 6.47
CA TYR A 6 17.65 -14.81 5.80
C TYR A 6 17.86 -13.66 6.80
N SER A 7 18.42 -12.55 6.34
CA SER A 7 18.73 -11.37 7.17
C SER A 7 17.52 -10.78 7.90
N TRP A 8 16.31 -11.03 7.43
CA TRP A 8 15.06 -10.63 8.09
C TRP A 8 14.54 -11.64 9.13
N GLY A 9 15.31 -12.67 9.46
CA GLY A 9 15.09 -13.52 10.63
C GLY A 9 14.11 -14.68 10.46
N ASP A 10 13.73 -15.04 9.22
CA ASP A 10 12.97 -16.28 8.96
C ASP A 10 13.43 -16.96 7.66
N GLY A 11 12.85 -18.14 7.37
CA GLY A 11 13.22 -18.95 6.20
C GLY A 11 12.48 -18.58 4.90
N ARG A 12 11.65 -17.54 4.88
CA ARG A 12 10.98 -17.12 3.64
C ARG A 12 11.94 -16.36 2.73
N PRO A 13 11.90 -16.59 1.42
CA PRO A 13 12.82 -15.97 0.47
C PRO A 13 12.52 -14.47 0.22
N TRP A 14 11.70 -13.83 1.03
CA TRP A 14 11.47 -12.38 1.07
C TRP A 14 11.17 -11.90 2.49
N HIS A 15 11.49 -10.63 2.78
CA HIS A 15 11.17 -9.97 4.04
C HIS A 15 9.66 -9.72 4.11
N SER A 16 8.94 -10.65 4.71
CA SER A 16 7.48 -10.57 4.79
C SER A 16 7.01 -9.58 5.85
N TYR A 17 5.87 -8.94 5.63
CA TYR A 17 5.24 -8.08 6.63
C TYR A 17 4.92 -8.84 7.94
N ALA A 18 4.68 -10.15 7.85
CA ALA A 18 4.52 -10.97 9.05
C ALA A 18 5.81 -11.07 9.87
N ALA A 19 6.99 -11.15 9.23
CA ALA A 19 8.28 -11.10 9.93
C ALA A 19 8.53 -9.71 10.53
N TYR A 20 8.23 -8.66 9.77
CA TYR A 20 8.26 -7.27 10.25
C TYR A 20 7.39 -7.11 11.50
N CYS A 21 6.12 -7.55 11.47
CA CYS A 21 5.21 -7.46 12.61
C CYS A 21 5.71 -8.22 13.83
N ARG A 22 6.23 -9.43 13.66
CA ARG A 22 6.81 -10.19 14.78
C ARG A 22 7.96 -9.45 15.46
N ARG A 23 8.79 -8.78 14.68
CA ARG A 23 9.95 -8.03 15.17
C ARG A 23 9.55 -6.76 15.91
N HIS A 24 8.58 -6.02 15.37
CA HIS A 24 8.15 -4.74 15.94
C HIS A 24 7.13 -4.86 17.05
N PHE A 25 6.26 -5.89 17.01
CA PHE A 25 5.11 -6.03 17.90
C PHE A 25 5.10 -7.35 18.69
N GLY A 26 6.09 -8.19 18.50
CA GLY A 26 6.13 -9.51 19.13
C GLY A 26 5.13 -10.52 18.58
N GLY A 27 4.29 -10.14 17.61
CA GLY A 27 3.21 -11.01 17.14
C GLY A 27 2.51 -10.52 15.86
N ARG A 28 1.30 -11.01 15.68
CA ARG A 28 0.43 -10.65 14.56
C ARG A 28 -0.17 -9.25 14.76
N VAL A 29 -0.32 -8.53 13.66
CA VAL A 29 -0.97 -7.23 13.62
C VAL A 29 -2.12 -7.27 12.64
N ARG A 30 -3.21 -6.60 12.97
CA ARG A 30 -4.38 -6.41 12.12
C ARG A 30 -4.59 -4.94 11.86
N LYS A 31 -4.75 -4.60 10.60
CA LYS A 31 -5.19 -3.27 10.19
C LYS A 31 -6.73 -3.29 10.12
N ILE A 32 -7.36 -2.54 11.01
CA ILE A 32 -8.82 -2.34 11.02
C ILE A 32 -9.10 -1.09 10.20
N ALA A 33 -9.62 -1.26 8.99
CA ALA A 33 -9.91 -0.15 8.11
C ALA A 33 -11.00 0.75 8.71
N VAL A 34 -10.83 2.06 8.56
CA VAL A 34 -11.81 3.08 8.93
C VAL A 34 -11.92 4.12 7.84
N ASP A 35 -13.11 4.68 7.66
CA ASP A 35 -13.42 5.80 6.79
C ASP A 35 -13.72 7.03 7.65
N ALA A 36 -12.80 7.98 7.67
CA ALA A 36 -12.90 9.20 8.46
C ALA A 36 -13.75 10.31 7.78
N GLY A 37 -14.34 10.03 6.62
CA GLY A 37 -15.11 11.00 5.85
C GLY A 37 -14.27 12.11 5.22
N LEU A 38 -12.95 11.88 5.12
CA LEU A 38 -12.04 12.82 4.46
C LEU A 38 -12.11 12.69 2.94
N SER A 39 -11.66 13.72 2.23
CA SER A 39 -11.70 13.77 0.78
C SER A 39 -10.33 13.50 0.15
N CYS A 40 -10.26 13.74 -1.15
CA CYS A 40 -9.04 13.67 -1.94
C CYS A 40 -8.97 14.92 -2.83
N PRO A 41 -7.83 15.62 -2.89
CA PRO A 41 -7.70 16.84 -3.69
C PRO A 41 -7.97 16.65 -5.19
N ASN A 42 -7.85 15.41 -5.69
CA ASN A 42 -8.25 15.07 -7.06
C ASN A 42 -9.78 14.89 -7.24
N ARG A 43 -10.58 15.01 -6.17
CA ARG A 43 -12.03 14.78 -6.21
C ARG A 43 -12.87 15.93 -5.67
N ASP A 44 -12.32 16.77 -4.79
CA ASP A 44 -13.05 17.86 -4.16
C ASP A 44 -12.86 19.22 -4.83
N GLY A 45 -12.17 19.24 -5.97
CA GLY A 45 -11.91 20.46 -6.73
C GLY A 45 -10.62 21.18 -6.36
N THR A 46 -9.88 20.73 -5.33
CA THR A 46 -8.60 21.36 -4.94
C THR A 46 -7.56 21.25 -6.08
N ILE A 47 -7.44 20.09 -6.70
CA ILE A 47 -6.57 19.83 -7.86
C ILE A 47 -7.43 19.40 -9.05
N GLY A 48 -8.45 18.58 -8.81
CA GLY A 48 -9.35 18.04 -9.81
C GLY A 48 -10.62 17.45 -9.19
N SER A 49 -11.61 17.15 -10.04
CA SER A 49 -12.92 16.63 -9.59
C SER A 49 -13.16 15.17 -9.96
N GLU A 50 -12.40 14.63 -10.94
CA GLU A 50 -12.66 13.29 -11.48
C GLU A 50 -11.88 12.17 -10.76
N GLY A 51 -10.83 12.51 -10.02
CA GLY A 51 -9.92 11.55 -9.38
C GLY A 51 -8.89 10.96 -10.35
N CYS A 52 -8.03 10.10 -9.82
CA CYS A 52 -7.12 9.31 -10.64
C CYS A 52 -7.92 8.35 -11.53
N THR A 53 -7.44 8.09 -12.76
CA THR A 53 -8.17 7.29 -13.76
C THR A 53 -8.50 5.87 -13.31
N PHE A 54 -7.72 5.28 -12.42
CA PHE A 54 -7.87 3.92 -11.90
C PHE A 54 -8.69 3.83 -10.61
N CYS A 55 -9.04 4.96 -9.97
CA CYS A 55 -9.49 4.97 -8.58
C CYS A 55 -11.01 4.86 -8.43
N ASP A 56 -11.45 3.79 -7.77
CA ASP A 56 -12.77 3.70 -7.13
C ASP A 56 -12.60 3.14 -5.71
N ASN A 57 -12.66 4.01 -4.68
CA ASN A 57 -12.50 3.60 -3.29
C ASN A 57 -13.53 2.56 -2.83
N ARG A 58 -14.74 2.52 -3.43
CA ARG A 58 -15.78 1.54 -3.07
C ARG A 58 -15.33 0.10 -3.30
N ALA A 59 -14.45 -0.12 -4.29
CA ALA A 59 -13.91 -1.44 -4.60
C ALA A 59 -12.96 -1.97 -3.50
N PHE A 60 -12.42 -1.10 -2.65
CA PHE A 60 -11.38 -1.43 -1.67
C PHE A 60 -11.78 -1.14 -0.23
N THR A 61 -12.92 -0.48 -0.01
CA THR A 61 -13.42 -0.15 1.33
C THR A 61 -14.29 -1.29 1.86
N PRO A 62 -14.00 -1.84 3.04
CA PRO A 62 -14.83 -2.88 3.65
C PRO A 62 -16.27 -2.39 3.90
N SER A 63 -17.23 -3.31 3.82
CA SER A 63 -18.65 -2.99 3.96
C SER A 63 -19.07 -2.40 5.31
N TYR A 64 -18.28 -2.62 6.35
CA TYR A 64 -18.53 -2.03 7.68
C TYR A 64 -18.06 -0.57 7.78
N CYS A 65 -17.16 -0.11 6.91
CA CYS A 65 -16.69 1.27 6.87
C CYS A 65 -17.76 2.19 6.27
N SER A 66 -18.00 3.32 6.92
CA SER A 66 -18.88 4.37 6.40
C SER A 66 -18.61 5.69 7.12
N PRO A 67 -18.49 6.83 6.39
CA PRO A 67 -18.29 8.14 7.01
C PRO A 67 -19.50 8.63 7.82
N ARG A 68 -20.63 7.91 7.77
CA ARG A 68 -21.82 8.18 8.59
C ARG A 68 -21.76 7.56 9.99
N LYS A 69 -20.75 6.72 10.26
CA LYS A 69 -20.52 6.08 11.56
C LYS A 69 -19.34 6.76 12.25
N SER A 70 -19.33 6.79 13.60
CA SER A 70 -18.12 7.15 14.36
C SER A 70 -16.97 6.19 14.05
N LEU A 71 -15.74 6.62 14.24
CA LEU A 71 -14.56 5.74 14.07
C LEU A 71 -14.61 4.59 15.06
N THR A 72 -14.99 4.87 16.29
CA THR A 72 -15.19 3.85 17.36
C THR A 72 -16.09 2.71 16.86
N ARG A 73 -17.27 3.05 16.32
CA ARG A 73 -18.20 2.05 15.78
C ARG A 73 -17.62 1.26 14.61
N GLN A 74 -16.92 1.92 13.69
CA GLN A 74 -16.27 1.25 12.57
C GLN A 74 -15.17 0.30 13.06
N ILE A 75 -14.41 0.66 14.10
CA ILE A 75 -13.39 -0.17 14.73
C ILE A 75 -14.03 -1.41 15.35
N GLU A 76 -15.12 -1.25 16.13
CA GLU A 76 -15.85 -2.37 16.74
C GLU A 76 -16.38 -3.35 15.68
N GLU A 77 -17.06 -2.84 14.67
CA GLU A 77 -17.58 -3.66 13.58
C GLU A 77 -16.44 -4.32 12.77
N GLY A 78 -15.32 -3.64 12.58
CA GLY A 78 -14.12 -4.18 11.94
C GLY A 78 -13.48 -5.31 12.74
N ILE A 79 -13.35 -5.15 14.05
CA ILE A 79 -12.86 -6.21 14.96
C ILE A 79 -13.80 -7.41 14.87
N ALA A 80 -15.12 -7.21 15.01
CA ALA A 80 -16.12 -8.27 14.90
C ALA A 80 -16.05 -8.99 13.53
N PHE A 81 -15.88 -8.24 12.44
CA PHE A 81 -15.71 -8.79 11.10
C PHE A 81 -14.49 -9.71 10.98
N HIS A 82 -13.39 -9.39 11.65
CA HIS A 82 -12.19 -10.23 11.66
C HIS A 82 -12.35 -11.43 12.57
N THR A 83 -12.94 -11.26 13.76
CA THR A 83 -13.21 -12.34 14.71
C THR A 83 -14.12 -13.41 14.11
N ALA A 84 -15.19 -13.00 13.41
CA ALA A 84 -16.09 -13.92 12.70
C ALA A 84 -15.40 -14.78 11.62
N ARG A 85 -14.17 -14.42 11.23
CA ARG A 85 -13.32 -15.16 10.27
C ARG A 85 -12.17 -15.91 10.94
N GLY A 86 -12.27 -16.14 12.26
CA GLY A 86 -11.22 -16.81 13.03
C GLY A 86 -9.91 -16.00 13.08
N ARG A 87 -10.02 -14.67 13.05
CA ARG A 87 -8.86 -13.77 13.04
C ARG A 87 -8.93 -12.80 14.23
N ASP A 88 -9.08 -13.30 15.44
CA ASP A 88 -9.26 -12.54 16.68
C ASP A 88 -7.96 -12.25 17.45
N GLU A 89 -6.88 -12.97 17.14
CA GLU A 89 -5.58 -12.79 17.78
C GLU A 89 -4.75 -11.68 17.18
N GLY A 90 -3.97 -10.97 18.01
CA GLY A 90 -2.97 -9.96 17.63
C GLY A 90 -3.40 -8.53 17.95
N LEU A 91 -2.42 -7.63 17.81
CA LEU A 91 -2.63 -6.18 17.97
C LEU A 91 -3.47 -5.62 16.84
N CYS A 92 -4.30 -4.64 17.14
CA CYS A 92 -5.09 -3.92 16.14
C CYS A 92 -4.52 -2.51 15.92
N LEU A 93 -4.36 -2.13 14.65
CA LEU A 93 -4.05 -0.77 14.23
C LEU A 93 -5.25 -0.19 13.49
N ALA A 94 -5.65 1.03 13.80
CA ALA A 94 -6.67 1.72 13.02
C ALA A 94 -6.05 2.15 11.68
N TYR A 95 -6.62 1.69 10.59
CA TYR A 95 -6.12 1.97 9.24
C TYR A 95 -7.05 2.93 8.52
N PHE A 96 -6.65 4.18 8.48
CA PHE A 96 -7.30 5.23 7.69
C PHE A 96 -6.98 4.99 6.22
N GLN A 97 -7.87 4.29 5.54
CA GLN A 97 -7.59 3.74 4.21
C GLN A 97 -8.19 4.55 3.04
N PRO A 98 -9.50 4.89 3.02
CA PRO A 98 -10.09 5.56 1.88
C PRO A 98 -9.58 6.99 1.72
N PHE A 99 -9.39 7.43 0.47
CA PHE A 99 -9.02 8.81 0.11
C PHE A 99 -7.64 9.26 0.63
N SER A 100 -7.53 10.50 1.13
CA SER A 100 -6.28 11.10 1.61
C SER A 100 -6.44 11.53 3.06
N ASN A 101 -5.93 10.72 3.98
CA ASN A 101 -6.26 10.86 5.39
C ASN A 101 -5.40 11.88 6.15
N THR A 102 -4.70 12.75 5.44
CA THR A 102 -4.09 13.99 5.93
C THR A 102 -4.65 15.23 5.21
N HIS A 103 -5.69 15.07 4.37
CA HIS A 103 -6.29 16.16 3.63
C HIS A 103 -7.40 16.83 4.44
N ALA A 104 -7.02 17.46 5.55
CA ALA A 104 -7.87 18.26 6.42
C ALA A 104 -7.02 19.21 7.28
N PRO A 105 -7.61 20.22 7.98
CA PRO A 105 -6.91 20.99 8.98
C PRO A 105 -6.37 20.11 10.12
N VAL A 106 -5.21 20.46 10.68
CA VAL A 106 -4.52 19.69 11.74
C VAL A 106 -5.40 19.47 12.97
N THR A 107 -6.21 20.47 13.34
CA THR A 107 -7.17 20.34 14.45
C THR A 107 -8.15 19.19 14.22
N ARG A 108 -8.69 19.08 13.00
CA ARG A 108 -9.60 17.99 12.64
C ARG A 108 -8.90 16.64 12.59
N LEU A 109 -7.67 16.60 12.08
CA LEU A 109 -6.87 15.36 12.07
C LEU A 109 -6.58 14.89 13.49
N ARG A 110 -6.24 15.80 14.40
CA ARG A 110 -6.00 15.50 15.83
C ARG A 110 -7.22 14.85 16.47
N GLU A 111 -8.42 15.40 16.27
CA GLU A 111 -9.67 14.83 16.78
C GLU A 111 -9.91 13.39 16.27
N LEU A 112 -9.78 13.17 14.95
CA LEU A 112 -9.99 11.87 14.33
C LEU A 112 -8.98 10.82 14.80
N TYR A 113 -7.72 11.20 14.90
CA TYR A 113 -6.67 10.27 15.33
C TYR A 113 -6.80 9.96 16.82
N ALA A 114 -7.17 10.94 17.65
CA ALA A 114 -7.43 10.74 19.07
C ALA A 114 -8.64 9.81 19.27
N GLU A 115 -9.77 10.01 18.58
CA GLU A 115 -10.94 9.11 18.66
C GLU A 115 -10.55 7.64 18.36
N ALA A 116 -9.70 7.41 17.36
CA ALA A 116 -9.26 6.07 17.03
C ALA A 116 -8.31 5.48 18.10
N LEU A 117 -7.41 6.29 18.65
CA LEU A 117 -6.43 5.86 19.67
C LEU A 117 -7.05 5.68 21.06
N ASP A 118 -8.15 6.36 21.36
CA ASP A 118 -8.90 6.20 22.63
C ASP A 118 -9.60 4.85 22.71
N HIS A 119 -9.74 4.14 21.59
CA HIS A 119 -10.35 2.81 21.59
C HIS A 119 -9.39 1.77 22.20
N PRO A 120 -9.79 1.01 23.26
CA PRO A 120 -8.89 0.17 24.06
C PRO A 120 -8.24 -0.99 23.31
N ARG A 121 -8.77 -1.38 22.15
CA ARG A 121 -8.22 -2.43 21.31
C ARG A 121 -7.25 -1.92 20.24
N ILE A 122 -7.07 -0.59 20.11
CA ILE A 122 -6.20 0.03 19.10
C ILE A 122 -4.85 0.38 19.74
N SER A 123 -3.79 -0.16 19.17
CA SER A 123 -2.40 0.04 19.62
C SER A 123 -1.63 1.04 18.78
N GLY A 124 -2.24 1.61 17.73
CA GLY A 124 -1.59 2.57 16.85
C GLY A 124 -2.37 2.83 15.57
N LEU A 125 -1.79 3.66 14.71
CA LEU A 125 -2.40 4.16 13.49
C LEU A 125 -1.60 3.76 12.26
N VAL A 126 -2.32 3.54 11.17
CA VAL A 126 -1.78 3.51 9.81
C VAL A 126 -2.56 4.52 8.98
N ILE A 127 -1.86 5.52 8.45
CA ILE A 127 -2.46 6.65 7.75
C ILE A 127 -2.15 6.53 6.25
N GLY A 128 -3.14 6.07 5.48
CA GLY A 128 -3.06 6.05 4.03
C GLY A 128 -3.32 7.44 3.46
N THR A 129 -2.37 7.99 2.71
CA THR A 129 -2.49 9.34 2.18
C THR A 129 -1.75 9.55 0.87
N ARG A 130 -1.91 10.73 0.29
CA ARG A 130 -1.16 11.20 -0.89
C ARG A 130 0.08 11.98 -0.43
N PRO A 131 1.18 11.93 -1.19
CA PRO A 131 2.38 12.70 -0.87
C PRO A 131 2.18 14.21 -0.82
N ASP A 132 1.29 14.75 -1.66
CA ASP A 132 0.97 16.18 -1.75
C ASP A 132 -0.08 16.65 -0.72
N CYS A 133 -0.49 15.77 0.20
CA CYS A 133 -1.42 16.10 1.28
C CYS A 133 -0.76 16.21 2.66
N VAL A 134 0.56 16.27 2.73
CA VAL A 134 1.31 16.48 3.96
C VAL A 134 2.09 17.78 3.91
N ASP A 135 2.28 18.36 5.07
CA ASP A 135 3.13 19.51 5.36
C ASP A 135 3.77 19.33 6.73
N ASP A 136 4.63 20.26 7.14
CA ASP A 136 5.36 20.15 8.40
C ASP A 136 4.42 20.05 9.61
N GLU A 137 3.34 20.84 9.65
CA GLU A 137 2.40 20.84 10.77
C GLU A 137 1.69 19.48 10.94
N LYS A 138 1.28 18.86 9.85
CA LYS A 138 0.65 17.52 9.85
C LYS A 138 1.65 16.43 10.23
N LEU A 139 2.87 16.50 9.70
CA LEU A 139 3.92 15.54 10.03
C LEU A 139 4.35 15.67 11.49
N ASP A 140 4.39 16.89 12.04
CA ASP A 140 4.69 17.13 13.44
C ASP A 140 3.59 16.58 14.36
N LEU A 141 2.30 16.70 13.99
CA LEU A 141 1.21 16.03 14.69
C LEU A 141 1.41 14.52 14.72
N LEU A 142 1.74 13.90 13.57
CA LEU A 142 1.96 12.45 13.51
C LEU A 142 3.18 12.03 14.33
N ALA A 143 4.25 12.81 14.32
CA ALA A 143 5.44 12.57 15.14
C ALA A 143 5.17 12.73 16.64
N GLU A 144 4.32 13.68 17.04
CA GLU A 144 3.84 13.81 18.42
C GLU A 144 3.13 12.53 18.89
N LEU A 145 2.19 12.03 18.06
CA LEU A 145 1.47 10.79 18.35
C LEU A 145 2.40 9.57 18.38
N ALA A 146 3.41 9.55 17.52
CA ALA A 146 4.39 8.48 17.43
C ALA A 146 5.27 8.31 18.68
N ARG A 147 5.33 9.32 19.57
CA ARG A 147 6.04 9.20 20.85
C ARG A 147 5.40 8.20 21.82
N LYS A 148 4.12 7.91 21.66
CA LYS A 148 3.34 7.06 22.58
C LYS A 148 2.71 5.86 21.88
N HIS A 149 2.51 5.92 20.57
CA HIS A 149 1.80 4.92 19.78
C HIS A 149 2.60 4.54 18.54
N TYR A 150 2.33 3.39 17.98
CA TYR A 150 2.82 3.11 16.64
C TYR A 150 2.07 3.96 15.62
N VAL A 151 2.78 4.74 14.82
CA VAL A 151 2.20 5.56 13.75
C VAL A 151 2.97 5.29 12.46
N ALA A 152 2.27 4.78 11.46
CA ALA A 152 2.80 4.58 10.12
C ALA A 152 2.07 5.46 9.12
N VAL A 153 2.82 6.07 8.20
CA VAL A 153 2.28 6.79 7.05
C VAL A 153 2.50 5.96 5.80
N GLU A 154 1.41 5.64 5.09
CA GLU A 154 1.44 4.89 3.85
C GLU A 154 1.12 5.79 2.66
N TYR A 155 2.11 6.07 1.84
CA TYR A 155 1.96 6.94 0.69
C TYR A 155 1.52 6.17 -0.57
N GLY A 156 0.41 6.58 -1.18
CA GLY A 156 0.06 6.18 -2.54
C GLY A 156 0.98 6.90 -3.52
N VAL A 157 2.11 6.32 -3.87
CA VAL A 157 3.04 6.85 -4.89
C VAL A 157 2.60 6.43 -6.28
N GLU A 158 2.23 5.17 -6.43
CA GLU A 158 1.69 4.45 -7.57
C GLU A 158 2.71 4.17 -8.69
N SER A 159 3.52 5.15 -9.08
CA SER A 159 4.65 5.00 -10.03
C SER A 159 5.78 5.97 -9.69
N THR A 160 7.00 5.67 -10.11
CA THR A 160 8.14 6.60 -10.05
C THR A 160 8.37 7.31 -11.38
N CYS A 161 7.51 7.08 -12.38
CA CYS A 161 7.56 7.70 -13.69
C CYS A 161 6.54 8.84 -13.79
N ASP A 162 7.02 10.08 -13.97
CA ASP A 162 6.13 11.25 -14.01
C ASP A 162 5.21 11.27 -15.23
N GLU A 163 5.61 10.66 -16.34
CA GLU A 163 4.74 10.50 -17.51
C GLU A 163 3.56 9.58 -17.19
N THR A 164 3.82 8.45 -16.51
CA THR A 164 2.79 7.54 -16.03
C THR A 164 1.87 8.25 -15.03
N LEU A 165 2.43 8.97 -14.05
CA LEU A 165 1.65 9.71 -13.05
C LEU A 165 0.72 10.75 -13.71
N ARG A 166 1.20 11.47 -14.72
CA ARG A 166 0.38 12.41 -15.50
C ARG A 166 -0.71 11.69 -16.31
N ALA A 167 -0.38 10.59 -16.97
CA ALA A 167 -1.32 9.81 -17.77
C ALA A 167 -2.48 9.25 -16.94
N VAL A 168 -2.22 8.87 -15.67
CA VAL A 168 -3.26 8.39 -14.75
C VAL A 168 -3.88 9.50 -13.89
N ARG A 169 -3.61 10.77 -14.19
CA ARG A 169 -4.13 11.93 -13.47
C ARG A 169 -3.83 11.89 -11.97
N ARG A 170 -2.59 11.51 -11.61
CA ARG A 170 -2.22 11.38 -10.18
C ARG A 170 -2.23 12.73 -9.46
N GLY A 171 -1.92 13.83 -10.15
CA GLY A 171 -1.96 15.20 -9.62
C GLY A 171 -0.73 15.62 -8.82
N HIS A 172 0.23 14.73 -8.62
CA HIS A 172 1.57 15.02 -8.10
C HIS A 172 2.61 14.24 -8.90
N ASP A 173 3.86 14.64 -8.82
CA ASP A 173 5.02 13.99 -9.42
C ASP A 173 5.77 13.09 -8.41
N PHE A 174 6.81 12.41 -8.87
CA PHE A 174 7.65 11.59 -8.02
C PHE A 174 8.53 12.42 -7.07
N ALA A 175 8.86 13.66 -7.43
CA ALA A 175 9.62 14.54 -6.55
C ALA A 175 8.85 14.87 -5.27
N ALA A 176 7.55 15.16 -5.37
CA ALA A 176 6.66 15.35 -4.22
C ALA A 176 6.62 14.10 -3.33
N ALA A 177 6.55 12.90 -3.93
CA ALA A 177 6.59 11.65 -3.18
C ALA A 177 7.91 11.47 -2.40
N ARG A 178 9.05 11.75 -3.04
CA ARG A 178 10.36 11.69 -2.39
C ARG A 178 10.48 12.65 -1.21
N GLN A 179 10.00 13.88 -1.37
CA GLN A 179 10.04 14.90 -0.32
C GLN A 179 9.18 14.49 0.88
N ALA A 180 7.93 14.08 0.65
CA ALA A 180 7.02 13.65 1.70
C ALA A 180 7.55 12.44 2.49
N ILE A 181 8.07 11.43 1.78
CA ILE A 181 8.66 10.23 2.38
C ILE A 181 9.90 10.59 3.21
N ALA A 182 10.80 11.42 2.68
CA ALA A 182 12.00 11.85 3.38
C ALA A 182 11.68 12.69 4.63
N ALA A 183 10.72 13.62 4.52
CA ALA A 183 10.29 14.45 5.64
C ALA A 183 9.62 13.63 6.77
N SER A 184 8.86 12.60 6.41
CA SER A 184 8.26 11.67 7.39
C SER A 184 9.32 10.82 8.08
N ALA A 185 10.24 10.24 7.32
CA ALA A 185 11.32 9.42 7.88
C ALA A 185 12.26 10.24 8.78
N ALA A 186 12.56 11.50 8.43
CA ALA A 186 13.35 12.41 9.24
C ALA A 186 12.73 12.71 10.62
N ARG A 187 11.40 12.54 10.74
CA ARG A 187 10.66 12.67 12.01
C ARG A 187 10.53 11.35 12.78
N GLY A 188 11.16 10.28 12.31
CA GLY A 188 11.09 8.96 12.95
C GLY A 188 9.75 8.23 12.76
N LEU A 189 8.93 8.66 11.80
CA LEU A 189 7.70 7.96 11.46
C LEU A 189 8.00 6.67 10.67
N HIS A 190 7.20 5.63 10.88
CA HIS A 190 7.23 4.47 10.00
C HIS A 190 6.64 4.81 8.65
N VAL A 191 7.40 4.60 7.57
CA VAL A 191 6.98 5.00 6.23
C VAL A 191 6.80 3.78 5.33
N GLY A 192 5.60 3.68 4.75
CA GLY A 192 5.27 2.71 3.71
C GLY A 192 4.90 3.41 2.40
N ALA A 193 4.98 2.66 1.29
CA ALA A 193 4.53 3.17 -0.01
C ALA A 193 3.80 2.11 -0.82
N HIS A 194 2.85 2.56 -1.64
CA HIS A 194 2.09 1.75 -2.57
C HIS A 194 2.53 2.04 -4.00
N PHE A 195 2.68 0.97 -4.79
CA PHE A 195 3.02 1.02 -6.22
C PHE A 195 2.12 0.09 -7.01
N ILE A 196 1.66 0.55 -8.18
CA ILE A 196 0.90 -0.26 -9.13
C ILE A 196 1.83 -0.72 -10.23
N LEU A 197 2.02 -2.03 -10.36
CA LEU A 197 2.87 -2.60 -11.41
C LEU A 197 2.05 -2.79 -12.69
N GLY A 198 2.43 -2.06 -13.74
CA GLY A 198 1.85 -2.16 -15.07
C GLY A 198 0.76 -1.14 -15.38
N LEU A 199 0.88 0.08 -14.87
CA LEU A 199 0.09 1.21 -15.35
C LEU A 199 0.29 1.42 -16.87
N PRO A 200 -0.67 2.05 -17.57
CA PRO A 200 -0.56 2.24 -19.02
C PRO A 200 0.76 2.89 -19.44
N GLY A 201 1.41 2.31 -20.43
CA GLY A 201 2.70 2.77 -20.93
C GLY A 201 3.93 2.21 -20.21
N GLU A 202 3.75 1.42 -19.14
CA GLU A 202 4.87 0.80 -18.43
C GLU A 202 5.16 -0.61 -18.94
N ASP A 203 6.37 -0.81 -19.43
CA ASP A 203 6.93 -2.12 -19.74
C ASP A 203 7.72 -2.72 -18.57
N ASP A 204 8.19 -3.96 -18.73
CA ASP A 204 8.90 -4.66 -17.66
C ASP A 204 10.25 -4.00 -17.32
N GLU A 205 10.94 -3.46 -18.31
CA GLU A 205 12.22 -2.78 -18.10
C GLU A 205 12.03 -1.47 -17.31
N MET A 206 10.99 -0.69 -17.63
CA MET A 206 10.62 0.50 -16.86
C MET A 206 10.29 0.13 -15.41
N LEU A 207 9.50 -0.94 -15.20
CA LEU A 207 9.13 -1.40 -13.86
C LEU A 207 10.35 -1.84 -13.05
N LEU A 208 11.31 -2.52 -13.66
CA LEU A 208 12.53 -2.93 -12.97
C LEU A 208 13.45 -1.73 -12.66
N ARG A 209 13.53 -0.72 -13.54
CA ARG A 209 14.21 0.55 -13.24
C ARG A 209 13.54 1.32 -12.12
N GLN A 210 12.22 1.23 -11.97
CA GLN A 210 11.51 1.84 -10.84
C GLN A 210 11.96 1.27 -9.50
N VAL A 211 12.33 -0.03 -9.43
CA VAL A 211 12.81 -0.65 -8.19
C VAL A 211 14.07 0.04 -7.65
N GLU A 212 14.98 0.51 -8.52
CA GLU A 212 16.17 1.26 -8.11
C GLU A 212 15.78 2.58 -7.42
N ARG A 213 14.77 3.29 -7.97
CA ARG A 213 14.25 4.52 -7.38
C ARG A 213 13.52 4.26 -6.06
N ILE A 214 12.78 3.14 -5.97
CA ILE A 214 12.12 2.68 -4.73
C ILE A 214 13.17 2.37 -3.65
N ASN A 215 14.26 1.71 -4.01
CA ASN A 215 15.36 1.40 -3.08
C ASN A 215 16.03 2.64 -2.48
N ALA A 216 16.00 3.77 -3.18
CA ALA A 216 16.55 5.04 -2.71
C ALA A 216 15.65 5.76 -1.68
N LEU A 217 14.39 5.34 -1.53
CA LEU A 217 13.45 5.94 -0.59
C LEU A 217 13.66 5.35 0.82
N PRO A 218 13.59 6.16 1.88
CA PRO A 218 13.65 5.68 3.27
C PRO A 218 12.31 5.03 3.69
N LEU A 219 11.98 3.90 3.04
CA LEU A 219 10.78 3.13 3.31
C LEU A 219 11.10 1.94 4.23
N GLU A 220 10.21 1.61 5.14
CA GLU A 220 10.26 0.38 5.93
C GLU A 220 9.38 -0.72 5.32
N THR A 221 8.27 -0.32 4.69
CA THR A 221 7.34 -1.26 4.08
C THR A 221 6.95 -0.84 2.67
N VAL A 222 6.64 -1.83 1.83
CA VAL A 222 6.15 -1.59 0.46
C VAL A 222 4.97 -2.49 0.14
N LYS A 223 4.02 -1.95 -0.61
CA LYS A 223 2.90 -2.69 -1.21
C LYS A 223 2.98 -2.58 -2.73
N PHE A 224 3.00 -3.72 -3.38
CA PHE A 224 2.82 -3.79 -4.81
C PHE A 224 1.40 -4.26 -5.13
N HIS A 225 0.81 -3.66 -6.15
CA HIS A 225 -0.47 -4.02 -6.69
C HIS A 225 -0.31 -4.30 -8.18
N GLN A 226 -0.97 -5.34 -8.69
CA GLN A 226 -1.14 -5.45 -10.13
C GLN A 226 -2.10 -4.36 -10.63
N LEU A 227 -1.96 -3.96 -11.87
CA LEU A 227 -2.99 -3.15 -12.51
C LEU A 227 -4.31 -3.93 -12.55
N GLN A 228 -5.36 -3.32 -11.99
CA GLN A 228 -6.73 -3.83 -12.06
C GLN A 228 -7.62 -2.82 -12.77
N LEU A 229 -8.39 -3.30 -13.71
CA LEU A 229 -9.43 -2.50 -14.37
C LEU A 229 -10.71 -2.60 -13.55
N VAL A 230 -11.01 -1.53 -12.82
CA VAL A 230 -12.21 -1.44 -11.99
C VAL A 230 -13.34 -0.85 -12.84
N ARG A 231 -14.52 -1.50 -12.81
CA ARG A 231 -15.69 -1.08 -13.56
C ARG A 231 -16.09 0.36 -13.23
N GLY A 232 -16.39 1.14 -14.26
CA GLY A 232 -16.86 2.50 -14.14
C GLY A 232 -15.73 3.52 -13.89
N THR A 233 -14.48 3.10 -13.88
CA THR A 233 -13.33 4.02 -13.83
C THR A 233 -12.99 4.55 -15.22
N ALA A 234 -12.39 5.74 -15.28
CA ALA A 234 -11.89 6.29 -16.55
C ALA A 234 -10.84 5.37 -17.20
N LEU A 235 -10.05 4.65 -16.40
CA LEU A 235 -9.06 3.70 -16.90
C LEU A 235 -9.71 2.50 -17.62
N ALA A 236 -10.84 2.01 -17.12
CA ALA A 236 -11.61 0.95 -17.79
C ALA A 236 -12.15 1.43 -19.15
N ALA A 237 -12.68 2.66 -19.22
CA ALA A 237 -13.14 3.24 -20.48
C ALA A 237 -11.97 3.48 -21.47
N GLN A 238 -10.78 3.88 -20.99
CA GLN A 238 -9.59 3.99 -21.82
C GLN A 238 -9.15 2.63 -22.38
N TYR A 239 -9.25 1.58 -21.57
CA TYR A 239 -8.98 0.22 -22.05
C TYR A 239 -9.93 -0.22 -23.15
N ASP A 240 -11.23 0.04 -23.01
CA ASP A 240 -12.24 -0.30 -24.04
C ASP A 240 -11.96 0.43 -25.37
N ALA A 241 -11.51 1.69 -25.28
CA ALA A 241 -11.19 2.50 -26.46
C ALA A 241 -9.87 2.09 -27.14
N GLU A 242 -8.84 1.79 -26.36
CA GLU A 242 -7.49 1.49 -26.84
C GLU A 242 -6.82 0.35 -26.05
N PRO A 243 -7.25 -0.91 -26.22
CA PRO A 243 -6.71 -2.04 -25.45
C PRO A 243 -5.19 -2.22 -25.62
N GLY A 244 -4.67 -1.91 -26.79
CA GLY A 244 -3.24 -2.05 -27.12
C GLY A 244 -2.29 -1.17 -26.30
N ARG A 245 -2.80 -0.17 -25.57
CA ARG A 245 -2.00 0.65 -24.64
C ARG A 245 -1.75 -0.03 -23.30
N PHE A 246 -2.40 -1.16 -23.05
CA PHE A 246 -2.39 -1.84 -21.76
C PHE A 246 -1.69 -3.18 -21.87
N ARG A 247 -0.66 -3.39 -21.10
CA ARG A 247 -0.03 -4.70 -20.96
C ARG A 247 -0.65 -5.44 -19.77
N LEU A 248 -1.82 -6.05 -19.99
CA LEU A 248 -2.45 -6.91 -18.98
C LEU A 248 -1.70 -8.24 -18.91
N ARG A 249 -1.02 -8.49 -17.80
CA ARG A 249 -0.23 -9.70 -17.59
C ARG A 249 -1.10 -10.85 -17.11
N THR A 250 -0.78 -12.04 -17.55
CA THR A 250 -1.26 -13.28 -16.90
C THR A 250 -0.68 -13.37 -15.48
N SER A 251 -1.26 -14.21 -14.62
CA SER A 251 -0.71 -14.45 -13.28
C SER A 251 0.72 -14.99 -13.31
N GLU A 252 1.05 -15.79 -14.32
CA GLU A 252 2.37 -16.35 -14.55
C GLU A 252 3.41 -15.28 -14.92
N GLU A 253 3.08 -14.39 -15.85
CA GLU A 253 3.91 -13.25 -16.24
C GLU A 253 4.09 -12.27 -15.07
N TYR A 254 2.99 -11.99 -14.34
CA TYR A 254 3.05 -11.12 -13.17
C TYR A 254 3.95 -11.68 -12.07
N LEU A 255 3.82 -12.95 -11.72
CA LEU A 255 4.68 -13.60 -10.74
C LEU A 255 6.15 -13.63 -11.19
N SER A 256 6.41 -13.78 -12.48
CA SER A 256 7.77 -13.70 -13.04
C SER A 256 8.35 -12.29 -12.86
N LEU A 257 7.55 -11.25 -13.11
CA LEU A 257 7.95 -9.86 -12.85
C LEU A 257 8.20 -9.63 -11.35
N VAL A 258 7.30 -10.09 -10.47
CA VAL A 258 7.45 -9.94 -9.01
C VAL A 258 8.72 -10.63 -8.49
N VAL A 259 9.10 -11.79 -9.03
CA VAL A 259 10.40 -12.43 -8.71
C VAL A 259 11.55 -11.48 -9.03
N GLU A 260 11.55 -10.87 -10.21
CA GLU A 260 12.62 -9.94 -10.63
C GLU A 260 12.61 -8.63 -9.82
N VAL A 261 11.43 -8.15 -9.43
CA VAL A 261 11.29 -7.01 -8.50
C VAL A 261 11.90 -7.34 -7.14
N LEU A 262 11.54 -8.50 -6.54
CA LEU A 262 12.05 -8.89 -5.23
C LEU A 262 13.57 -9.10 -5.25
N ARG A 263 14.12 -9.73 -6.26
CA ARG A 263 15.57 -9.93 -6.38
C ARG A 263 16.38 -8.63 -6.34
N ARG A 264 15.78 -7.52 -6.85
CA ARG A 264 16.38 -6.18 -6.87
C ARG A 264 16.03 -5.32 -5.67
N LEU A 265 14.95 -5.64 -4.96
CA LEU A 265 14.49 -4.86 -3.83
C LEU A 265 15.43 -5.04 -2.63
N ARG A 266 15.81 -3.93 -1.97
CA ARG A 266 16.70 -4.00 -0.80
C ARG A 266 16.13 -4.90 0.30
N PRO A 267 16.97 -5.68 1.00
CA PRO A 267 16.52 -6.75 1.90
C PRO A 267 15.87 -6.26 3.20
N ASP A 268 16.11 -5.03 3.61
CA ASP A 268 15.56 -4.44 4.84
C ASP A 268 14.13 -3.89 4.67
N MET A 269 13.64 -3.73 3.44
CA MET A 269 12.28 -3.28 3.16
C MET A 269 11.29 -4.43 3.25
N ALA A 270 10.32 -4.36 4.16
CA ALA A 270 9.32 -5.42 4.30
C ALA A 270 8.22 -5.31 3.23
N VAL A 271 7.93 -6.44 2.58
CA VAL A 271 6.89 -6.54 1.55
C VAL A 271 5.57 -6.92 2.21
N GLU A 272 4.63 -5.98 2.24
CA GLU A 272 3.33 -6.19 2.84
C GLU A 272 2.35 -6.86 1.87
N ARG A 273 2.46 -6.53 0.58
CA ARG A 273 1.54 -7.02 -0.44
C ARG A 273 2.23 -7.09 -1.80
N ILE A 274 1.84 -8.09 -2.58
CA ILE A 274 2.28 -8.23 -3.99
C ILE A 274 1.11 -8.13 -4.98
N ALA A 275 -0.13 -8.26 -4.50
CA ALA A 275 -1.33 -8.16 -5.30
C ALA A 275 -2.51 -7.77 -4.42
N SER A 276 -3.60 -7.27 -5.01
CA SER A 276 -4.86 -6.97 -4.33
C SER A 276 -6.01 -7.72 -4.97
N GLU A 277 -7.07 -7.93 -4.19
CA GLU A 277 -8.34 -8.49 -4.67
C GLU A 277 -9.37 -7.36 -4.74
N VAL A 278 -10.17 -7.39 -5.80
CA VAL A 278 -11.34 -6.53 -5.97
C VAL A 278 -12.59 -7.42 -5.88
N PRO A 279 -13.65 -7.01 -5.17
CA PRO A 279 -14.89 -7.78 -5.15
C PRO A 279 -15.46 -7.99 -6.54
N MET A 280 -16.10 -9.16 -6.79
CA MET A 280 -16.57 -9.57 -8.12
C MET A 280 -17.42 -8.51 -8.86
N GLY A 281 -18.25 -7.76 -8.14
CA GLY A 281 -19.10 -6.71 -8.73
C GLY A 281 -18.34 -5.48 -9.29
N PHE A 282 -17.06 -5.32 -8.95
CA PHE A 282 -16.23 -4.18 -9.38
C PHE A 282 -15.26 -4.50 -10.52
N HIS A 283 -15.14 -5.78 -10.93
CA HIS A 283 -14.27 -6.11 -12.05
C HIS A 283 -14.83 -5.58 -13.37
N HIS A 284 -14.02 -4.86 -14.13
CA HIS A 284 -14.29 -4.57 -15.55
C HIS A 284 -13.90 -5.77 -16.41
N LEU A 285 -12.72 -6.33 -16.15
CA LEU A 285 -12.25 -7.60 -16.68
C LEU A 285 -11.88 -8.55 -15.54
N THR A 286 -12.31 -9.81 -15.65
CA THR A 286 -11.86 -10.85 -14.73
C THR A 286 -10.46 -11.27 -15.09
N GLN A 287 -9.47 -10.81 -14.31
CA GLN A 287 -8.09 -11.23 -14.45
C GLN A 287 -7.84 -12.50 -13.61
N TRP A 288 -6.93 -13.35 -14.10
CA TRP A 288 -6.38 -14.50 -13.37
C TRP A 288 -7.42 -15.49 -12.83
N HIS A 289 -8.58 -15.59 -13.48
CA HIS A 289 -9.66 -16.50 -13.07
C HIS A 289 -10.00 -16.44 -11.58
N LEU A 290 -9.96 -15.23 -10.97
CA LEU A 290 -10.21 -14.99 -9.55
C LEU A 290 -9.23 -15.70 -8.60
N THR A 291 -7.99 -15.90 -9.03
CA THR A 291 -6.94 -16.47 -8.18
C THR A 291 -6.77 -15.62 -6.92
N ARG A 292 -6.89 -16.26 -5.75
CA ARG A 292 -6.73 -15.58 -4.45
C ARG A 292 -5.29 -15.12 -4.24
N VAL A 293 -5.11 -13.98 -3.58
CA VAL A 293 -3.79 -13.43 -3.22
C VAL A 293 -2.98 -14.44 -2.39
N SER A 294 -3.62 -15.23 -1.52
CA SER A 294 -2.93 -16.29 -0.78
C SER A 294 -2.29 -17.36 -1.68
N THR A 295 -2.96 -17.70 -2.78
CA THR A 295 -2.43 -18.62 -3.78
C THR A 295 -1.23 -18.01 -4.52
N LEU A 296 -1.29 -16.72 -4.85
CA LEU A 296 -0.16 -16.02 -5.49
C LEU A 296 1.07 -16.02 -4.61
N TRP A 297 0.92 -15.80 -3.30
CA TRP A 297 2.03 -15.90 -2.34
C TRP A 297 2.66 -17.30 -2.32
N SER A 298 1.84 -18.35 -2.30
CA SER A 298 2.34 -19.73 -2.31
C SER A 298 3.07 -20.08 -3.62
N LEU A 299 2.56 -19.58 -4.76
CA LEU A 299 3.21 -19.76 -6.06
C LEU A 299 4.52 -18.98 -6.15
N LEU A 300 4.56 -17.76 -5.63
CA LEU A 300 5.76 -16.94 -5.56
C LEU A 300 6.85 -17.63 -4.74
N GLU A 301 6.50 -18.15 -3.55
CA GLU A 301 7.42 -18.88 -2.68
C GLU A 301 8.05 -20.09 -3.40
N LYS A 302 7.20 -20.91 -4.05
CA LYS A 302 7.67 -22.04 -4.86
C LYS A 302 8.63 -21.62 -5.97
N ARG A 303 8.35 -20.52 -6.67
CA ARG A 303 9.21 -20.02 -7.75
C ARG A 303 10.55 -19.51 -7.26
N LEU A 304 10.55 -18.71 -6.18
CA LEU A 304 11.78 -18.21 -5.57
C LEU A 304 12.64 -19.37 -5.08
N THR A 305 12.04 -20.34 -4.38
CA THR A 305 12.74 -21.53 -3.87
C THR A 305 13.32 -22.38 -5.00
N ALA A 306 12.53 -22.66 -6.06
CA ALA A 306 12.98 -23.46 -7.20
C ALA A 306 14.15 -22.82 -7.96
N ARG A 307 14.24 -21.48 -7.93
CA ARG A 307 15.34 -20.72 -8.57
C ARG A 307 16.48 -20.39 -7.60
N ASN A 308 16.39 -20.81 -6.33
CA ASN A 308 17.28 -20.38 -5.26
C ASN A 308 17.39 -18.83 -5.17
N ALA A 309 16.34 -18.14 -5.57
CA ALA A 309 16.26 -16.69 -5.61
C ALA A 309 15.63 -16.13 -4.33
N TYR A 310 16.00 -14.92 -3.95
CA TYR A 310 15.48 -14.27 -2.75
C TYR A 310 15.53 -12.74 -2.87
N GLN A 311 14.82 -12.06 -2.01
CA GLN A 311 14.83 -10.59 -1.97
C GLN A 311 16.25 -10.06 -1.73
N GLY A 312 16.67 -9.13 -2.57
CA GLY A 312 17.97 -8.49 -2.48
C GLY A 312 19.13 -9.33 -3.04
N GLU A 313 18.86 -10.47 -3.69
CA GLU A 313 19.90 -11.31 -4.30
C GLU A 313 20.81 -10.54 -5.25
N ILE A 314 20.25 -9.63 -6.02
CA ILE A 314 20.99 -8.79 -6.98
C ILE A 314 20.83 -7.29 -6.67
N PHE A 315 20.47 -6.95 -5.42
CA PHE A 315 20.43 -5.57 -4.97
C PHE A 315 21.83 -4.97 -4.94
N ILE A 316 21.99 -3.82 -5.58
CA ILE A 316 23.24 -3.05 -5.57
C ILE A 316 23.01 -1.83 -4.67
N PRO A 317 23.68 -1.73 -3.51
CA PRO A 317 23.58 -0.54 -2.67
C PRO A 317 24.03 0.70 -3.45
N LEU A 318 23.26 1.78 -3.34
CA LEU A 318 23.69 3.06 -3.88
C LEU A 318 25.02 3.45 -3.20
N ARG A 319 26.03 3.74 -4.00
CA ARG A 319 27.29 4.31 -3.47
C ARG A 319 26.95 5.64 -2.81
N ARG A 320 27.26 5.76 -1.53
CA ARG A 320 27.14 7.00 -0.76
C ARG A 320 28.09 8.07 -1.30
#